data_000a03ced8996fcf926dc283bde6280f
#
_entry.id   000a03ced8996fcf926dc283bde6280f
#
_cell.length_a   1.000
_cell.length_b   1.000
_cell.length_c   1.000
_cell.angle_alpha   90.00
_cell.angle_beta   90.00
_cell.angle_gamma   90.00
#
_symmetry.space_group_name_H-M   'P 1'
#
loop_
_entity.id
_entity.type
_entity.pdbx_description
1 polymer ?
#
loop_
_entity_poly.entity_id
_entity_poly.type
_entity_poly.pdbx_seq_one_letter_code
_entity_poly.pdbx_strand_id
1 'polypeptide(L)'
;IFDEVQTGMGRTGKLFAYEGYGVEPDVMTLAKALGNGVPIGALLAKDAVASHFKPGDHGSTFGGNPLVCAAAFATIQAIEDENILTNVN
;
A
#
# COMPACT_ATOMS: atom_id res chain seq x y z
N ILE A 1 -10.98 -9.31 0.23
CA ILE A 1 -10.30 -8.06 -0.20
C ILE A 1 -10.42 -7.06 0.93
N PHE A 2 -9.29 -6.50 1.37
CA PHE A 2 -9.27 -5.42 2.35
C PHE A 2 -8.90 -4.11 1.67
N ASP A 3 -9.75 -3.12 1.82
CA ASP A 3 -9.46 -1.77 1.36
C ASP A 3 -8.75 -1.02 2.48
N GLU A 4 -7.44 -0.90 2.34
CA GLU A 4 -6.60 -0.16 3.28
C GLU A 4 -6.15 1.20 2.71
N VAL A 5 -6.95 1.76 1.81
CA VAL A 5 -6.68 3.08 1.21
C VAL A 5 -6.55 4.16 2.27
N GLN A 6 -7.34 4.08 3.34
CA GLN A 6 -7.28 5.03 4.45
C GLN A 6 -6.56 4.48 5.68
N THR A 7 -6.75 3.21 5.99
CA THR A 7 -6.25 2.61 7.22
C THR A 7 -4.81 2.12 7.15
N GLY A 8 -4.28 1.96 5.96
CA GLY A 8 -2.91 1.50 5.76
C GLY A 8 -1.86 2.59 6.03
N MET A 9 -0.63 2.23 5.84
CA MET A 9 0.54 3.13 5.97
C MET A 9 0.69 3.71 7.38
N GLY A 10 0.41 2.90 8.39
CA GLY A 10 0.67 3.26 9.79
C GLY A 10 -0.46 4.00 10.50
N ARG A 11 -1.56 4.34 9.83
CA ARG A 11 -2.63 5.17 10.40
C ARG A 11 -3.20 4.61 11.71
N THR A 12 -3.28 3.30 11.85
CA THR A 12 -3.87 2.61 13.01
C THR A 12 -2.85 2.19 14.06
N GLY A 13 -1.57 2.50 13.85
CA GLY A 13 -0.50 2.08 14.75
C GLY A 13 0.19 0.78 14.34
N LYS A 14 -0.37 0.07 13.37
CA LYS A 14 0.28 -1.01 12.62
C LYS A 14 0.54 -0.51 11.21
N LEU A 15 1.45 -1.15 10.47
CA LEU A 15 1.68 -0.75 9.08
C LEU A 15 0.38 -0.87 8.27
N PHE A 16 -0.35 -1.95 8.48
CA PHE A 16 -1.69 -2.16 7.91
C PHE A 16 -2.66 -2.55 9.02
N ALA A 17 -3.90 -2.07 8.93
CA ALA A 17 -4.88 -2.31 9.99
C ALA A 17 -5.19 -3.80 10.20
N TYR A 18 -5.15 -4.61 9.13
CA TYR A 18 -5.46 -6.04 9.25
C TYR A 18 -4.56 -6.77 10.24
N GLU A 19 -3.34 -6.27 10.45
CA GLU A 19 -2.38 -6.89 11.39
C GLU A 19 -2.92 -6.90 12.82
N GLY A 20 -3.80 -5.96 13.15
CA GLY A 20 -4.43 -5.89 14.47
C GLY A 20 -5.56 -6.91 14.68
N TYR A 21 -6.03 -7.55 13.62
CA TYR A 21 -7.16 -8.47 13.67
C TYR A 21 -6.77 -9.94 13.50
N GLY A 22 -5.51 -10.21 13.19
CA GLY A 22 -5.02 -11.57 13.00
C GLY A 22 -5.58 -12.27 11.76
N VAL A 23 -6.07 -11.51 10.78
CA VAL A 23 -6.62 -12.03 9.53
C VAL A 23 -5.81 -11.48 8.37
N GLU A 24 -5.32 -12.36 7.50
CA GLU A 24 -4.54 -11.97 6.35
C GLU A 24 -5.42 -11.87 5.10
N PRO A 25 -5.42 -10.75 4.35
CA PRO A 25 -6.21 -10.61 3.14
C PRO A 25 -5.60 -11.41 1.98
N ASP A 26 -6.44 -11.79 1.03
CA ASP A 26 -5.97 -12.31 -0.27
C ASP A 26 -5.60 -11.18 -1.21
N VAL A 27 -6.29 -10.05 -1.08
CA VAL A 27 -6.05 -8.83 -1.86
C VAL A 27 -6.16 -7.62 -0.92
N MET A 28 -5.28 -6.65 -1.12
CA MET A 28 -5.30 -5.40 -0.36
C MET A 28 -5.09 -4.22 -1.31
N THR A 29 -5.84 -3.14 -1.09
CA THR A 29 -5.67 -1.90 -1.83
C THR A 29 -5.09 -0.81 -0.96
N LEU A 30 -4.20 0.00 -1.53
CA LEU A 30 -3.52 1.11 -0.87
C LEU A 30 -3.59 2.36 -1.74
N ALA A 31 -3.59 3.52 -1.10
CA ALA A 31 -3.47 4.83 -1.74
C ALA A 31 -3.15 5.90 -0.69
N LYS A 32 -3.58 7.11 -0.89
CA LYS A 32 -3.47 8.25 0.07
C LYS A 32 -2.08 8.36 0.68
N ALA A 33 -1.92 7.98 1.95
CA ALA A 33 -0.66 8.09 2.66
C ALA A 33 0.50 7.33 2.01
N LEU A 34 0.22 6.36 1.15
CA LEU A 34 1.26 5.64 0.42
C LEU A 34 2.17 6.59 -0.37
N GLY A 35 1.60 7.61 -0.98
CA GLY A 35 2.35 8.60 -1.76
C GLY A 35 2.81 9.81 -0.96
N ASN A 36 2.30 9.96 0.27
CA ASN A 36 2.60 11.10 1.15
C ASN A 36 2.40 12.45 0.43
N GLY A 37 1.32 12.58 -0.33
CA GLY A 37 0.94 13.80 -1.04
C GLY A 37 0.94 13.69 -2.56
N VAL A 38 1.65 12.72 -3.13
CA VAL A 38 1.57 12.48 -4.58
C VAL A 38 0.55 11.38 -4.89
N PRO A 39 -0.14 11.45 -6.04
CA PRO A 39 -1.19 10.51 -6.37
C PRO A 39 -0.62 9.15 -6.80
N ILE A 40 -0.83 8.15 -5.99
CA ILE A 40 -0.48 6.76 -6.29
C ILE A 40 -1.50 5.82 -5.64
N GLY A 41 -1.82 4.74 -6.30
CA GLY A 41 -2.56 3.61 -5.73
C GLY A 41 -1.80 2.32 -5.97
N ALA A 42 -2.05 1.33 -5.13
CA ALA A 42 -1.45 0.02 -5.29
C ALA A 42 -2.47 -1.06 -4.93
N LEU A 43 -2.34 -2.19 -5.61
CA LEU A 43 -3.08 -3.39 -5.29
C LEU A 43 -2.05 -4.50 -5.05
N LEU A 44 -2.14 -5.14 -3.89
CA LEU A 44 -1.33 -6.29 -3.55
C LEU A 44 -2.23 -7.52 -3.52
N ALA A 45 -1.77 -8.62 -4.08
CA ALA A 45 -2.52 -9.85 -4.11
C ALA A 45 -1.61 -11.04 -3.90
N LYS A 46 -2.13 -12.08 -3.22
CA LYS A 46 -1.44 -13.37 -3.14
C LYS A 46 -1.30 -13.97 -4.54
N ASP A 47 -0.28 -14.77 -4.74
CA ASP A 47 0.02 -15.36 -6.05
C ASP A 47 -1.16 -16.09 -6.68
N ALA A 48 -1.96 -16.79 -5.87
CA ALA A 48 -3.14 -17.51 -6.35
C ALA A 48 -4.17 -16.59 -7.01
N VAL A 49 -4.26 -15.33 -6.57
CA VAL A 49 -5.14 -14.31 -7.17
C VAL A 49 -4.40 -13.57 -8.28
N ALA A 50 -3.18 -13.13 -8.01
CA ALA A 50 -2.38 -12.34 -8.94
C ALA A 50 -2.11 -13.07 -10.27
N SER A 51 -2.01 -14.40 -10.24
CA SER A 51 -1.78 -15.21 -11.44
C SER A 51 -2.91 -15.12 -12.48
N HIS A 52 -4.09 -14.62 -12.08
CA HIS A 52 -5.20 -14.40 -13.02
C HIS A 52 -5.06 -13.12 -13.83
N PHE A 53 -4.21 -12.19 -13.41
CA PHE A 53 -3.93 -11.00 -14.20
C PHE A 53 -2.97 -11.34 -15.34
N LYS A 54 -3.31 -10.87 -16.52
CA LYS A 54 -2.51 -11.13 -17.73
C LYS A 54 -2.19 -9.82 -18.44
N PRO A 55 -1.10 -9.77 -19.23
CA PRO A 55 -0.81 -8.61 -20.05
C PRO A 55 -2.02 -8.19 -20.88
N GLY A 56 -2.37 -6.92 -20.84
CA GLY A 56 -3.51 -6.35 -21.57
C GLY A 56 -4.81 -6.26 -20.78
N ASP A 57 -4.89 -6.84 -19.56
CA ASP A 57 -6.10 -6.76 -18.75
C ASP A 57 -6.34 -5.34 -18.22
N HIS A 58 -5.28 -4.62 -17.91
CA HIS A 58 -5.33 -3.28 -17.34
C HIS A 58 -4.30 -2.37 -17.99
N GLY A 59 -4.58 -1.08 -17.97
CA GLY A 59 -3.66 -0.07 -18.46
C GLY A 59 -3.90 1.25 -17.74
N SER A 60 -2.84 2.04 -17.65
CA SER A 60 -2.89 3.37 -17.06
C SER A 60 -1.77 4.22 -17.66
N THR A 61 -2.10 5.45 -18.04
CA THR A 61 -1.10 6.37 -18.57
C THR A 61 -0.05 6.74 -17.52
N PHE A 62 -0.47 7.04 -16.30
CA PHE A 62 0.41 7.56 -15.25
C PHE A 62 0.65 6.55 -14.13
N GLY A 63 -0.05 5.42 -14.12
CA GLY A 63 0.07 4.42 -13.06
C GLY A 63 1.48 3.86 -12.98
N GLY A 64 2.04 3.84 -11.76
CA GLY A 64 3.37 3.29 -11.53
C GLY A 64 4.52 4.08 -12.15
N ASN A 65 4.32 5.38 -12.43
CA ASN A 65 5.41 6.19 -12.97
C ASN A 65 6.56 6.34 -11.96
N PRO A 66 7.80 6.61 -12.44
CA PRO A 66 8.97 6.65 -11.56
C PRO A 66 8.89 7.66 -10.42
N LEU A 67 8.25 8.81 -10.64
CA LEU A 67 8.14 9.86 -9.61
C LEU A 67 7.31 9.37 -8.42
N VAL A 68 6.10 8.86 -8.68
CA VAL A 68 5.21 8.43 -7.61
C VAL A 68 5.72 7.16 -6.93
N CYS A 69 6.37 6.26 -7.67
CA CYS A 69 6.99 5.07 -7.09
C CYS A 69 8.15 5.45 -6.16
N ALA A 70 8.97 6.42 -6.53
CA ALA A 70 10.04 6.93 -5.68
C ALA A 70 9.48 7.55 -4.39
N ALA A 71 8.40 8.31 -4.49
CA ALA A 71 7.75 8.91 -3.33
C ALA A 71 7.18 7.84 -2.39
N ALA A 72 6.50 6.82 -2.93
CA ALA A 72 5.94 5.73 -2.15
C ALA A 72 7.05 4.92 -1.45
N PHE A 73 8.13 4.61 -2.15
CA PHE A 73 9.27 3.91 -1.59
C PHE A 73 9.89 4.69 -0.42
N ALA A 74 10.12 5.99 -0.62
CA ALA A 74 10.67 6.86 0.42
C ALA A 74 9.72 6.96 1.64
N THR A 75 8.41 6.98 1.42
CA THR A 75 7.41 7.01 2.48
C THR A 75 7.48 5.75 3.34
N ILE A 76 7.50 4.58 2.73
CA ILE A 76 7.60 3.30 3.45
C ILE A 76 8.92 3.26 4.22
N GLN A 77 10.00 3.65 3.59
CA GLN A 77 11.32 3.66 4.21
C GLN A 77 11.37 4.58 5.43
N ALA A 78 10.80 5.77 5.34
CA ALA A 78 10.74 6.71 6.46
C ALA A 78 9.91 6.16 7.62
N ILE A 79 8.79 5.49 7.35
CA ILE A 79 7.97 4.86 8.40
C ILE A 79 8.79 3.85 9.20
N GLU A 80 9.61 3.06 8.51
CA GLU A 80 10.47 2.06 9.14
C GLU A 80 11.65 2.69 9.86
N ASP A 81 12.43 3.51 9.16
CA ASP A 81 13.70 4.03 9.64
C ASP A 81 13.52 5.03 10.80
N GLU A 82 12.47 5.82 10.77
CA GLU A 82 12.18 6.82 11.79
C GLU A 82 11.27 6.30 12.91
N ASN A 83 10.94 5.01 12.88
CA ASN A 83 10.12 4.34 13.88
C ASN A 83 8.78 5.08 14.13
N ILE A 84 8.15 5.53 13.04
CA ILE A 84 6.96 6.39 13.10
C ILE A 84 5.78 5.69 13.78
N LEU A 85 5.65 4.37 13.61
CA LEU A 85 4.56 3.61 14.23
C LEU A 85 4.53 3.74 15.75
N THR A 86 5.69 3.84 16.39
CA THR A 86 5.79 4.05 17.83
C THR A 86 5.17 5.40 18.23
N ASN A 87 5.37 6.43 17.40
CA ASN A 87 4.79 7.76 17.66
C ASN A 87 3.27 7.76 17.44
N VAL A 88 2.76 6.96 16.50
CA VAL A 88 1.31 6.85 16.26
C VAL A 88 0.60 6.20 17.44
N ASN A 89 1.23 5.22 18.05
CA ASN A 89 0.69 4.55 19.24
C ASN A 89 0.94 5.39 20.50
#